data_f4e5c27bff58958d20cc75d59f6793e5
#
_entry.id   f4e5c27bff58958d20cc75d59f6793e5
#
_cell.length_a   1.000
_cell.length_b   1.000
_cell.length_c   1.000
_cell.angle_alpha   90.00
_cell.angle_beta   90.00
_cell.angle_gamma   90.00
#
_symmetry.space_group_name_H-M   'P 1'
#
loop_
_entity.id
_entity.type
_entity.pdbx_description
1 polymer ?
#
loop_
_entity_poly.entity_id
_entity_poly.type
_entity_poly.pdbx_seq_one_letter_code
_entity_poly.pdbx_strand_id
1 'polypeptide(L)'
;MFERRRIILIVLGLLVLALPGCVASYIYYPELDIRITPSSVGLAYTDVTVETSDGVNINAWWVPVKNPRATVLFCHGNGGNVSYYLETLKVFKRLGLSALIFDYRGYGRSQGKPSEQGTYLDAEAAWQYLTHERKIAPQQLIIWGRSLGGAIAARTAARHPTGLLIIESAFTSVPEVAHAHIAWLPAWVFAEYRYDTRRYVEQITMPTLIIHSSEDEIIPFAHGRKLFETLEGPKVFLAIKGSHNQGFIDSLSVYEPGIDAFIRRYAGGTNEVLAE
;
A
#
# COMPACT_ATOMS: atom_id res chain seq x y z
N MET A 1 -43.99 8.92 -18.37
CA MET A 1 -43.00 8.91 -19.47
C MET A 1 -41.62 9.41 -19.00
N PHE A 2 -41.51 10.45 -18.18
CA PHE A 2 -40.25 11.00 -17.63
C PHE A 2 -39.50 10.05 -16.68
N GLU A 3 -40.17 9.33 -15.80
CA GLU A 3 -39.52 8.37 -14.88
C GLU A 3 -38.90 7.19 -15.61
N ARG A 4 -39.57 6.61 -16.62
CA ARG A 4 -38.97 5.51 -17.40
C ARG A 4 -37.72 5.94 -18.14
N ARG A 5 -37.65 7.19 -18.65
CA ARG A 5 -36.42 7.73 -19.28
C ARG A 5 -35.31 7.94 -18.27
N ARG A 6 -35.58 8.38 -17.04
CA ARG A 6 -34.60 8.51 -15.96
C ARG A 6 -34.06 7.15 -15.54
N ILE A 7 -34.93 6.16 -15.37
CA ILE A 7 -34.51 4.79 -15.02
C ILE A 7 -33.64 4.19 -16.15
N ILE A 8 -34.00 4.37 -17.42
CA ILE A 8 -33.21 3.89 -18.56
C ILE A 8 -31.84 4.58 -18.60
N LEU A 9 -31.75 5.89 -18.34
CA LEU A 9 -30.49 6.62 -18.31
C LEU A 9 -29.60 6.21 -17.11
N ILE A 10 -30.20 5.92 -15.96
CA ILE A 10 -29.49 5.41 -14.79
C ILE A 10 -28.96 4.00 -15.09
N VAL A 11 -29.77 3.13 -15.66
CA VAL A 11 -29.39 1.75 -16.04
C VAL A 11 -28.30 1.76 -17.12
N LEU A 12 -28.41 2.63 -18.14
CA LEU A 12 -27.38 2.80 -19.16
C LEU A 12 -26.08 3.39 -18.56
N GLY A 13 -26.17 4.35 -17.66
CA GLY A 13 -25.02 4.88 -16.92
C GLY A 13 -24.32 3.81 -16.06
N LEU A 14 -25.11 2.97 -15.39
CA LEU A 14 -24.60 1.85 -14.60
C LEU A 14 -23.99 0.74 -15.49
N LEU A 15 -24.56 0.48 -16.66
CA LEU A 15 -24.00 -0.45 -17.64
C LEU A 15 -22.68 0.04 -18.25
N VAL A 16 -22.54 1.35 -18.49
CA VAL A 16 -21.28 1.94 -18.96
C VAL A 16 -20.21 1.89 -17.85
N LEU A 17 -20.57 2.15 -16.60
CA LEU A 17 -19.67 2.02 -15.45
C LEU A 17 -19.27 0.55 -15.18
N ALA A 18 -20.08 -0.42 -15.59
CA ALA A 18 -19.77 -1.85 -15.45
C ALA A 18 -18.82 -2.40 -16.52
N LEU A 19 -18.39 -1.59 -17.49
CA LEU A 19 -17.32 -2.00 -18.40
C LEU A 19 -16.00 -2.04 -17.61
N PRO A 20 -15.27 -3.16 -17.59
CA PRO A 20 -14.04 -3.33 -16.81
C PRO A 20 -13.02 -2.20 -16.97
N GLY A 21 -12.88 -1.68 -18.19
CA GLY A 21 -11.99 -0.55 -18.49
C GLY A 21 -12.43 0.78 -17.86
N CYS A 22 -13.72 0.98 -17.58
CA CYS A 22 -14.20 2.21 -16.92
C CYS A 22 -13.90 2.20 -15.42
N VAL A 23 -14.10 1.06 -14.74
CA VAL A 23 -13.81 0.95 -13.31
C VAL A 23 -12.31 1.09 -13.05
N ALA A 24 -11.47 0.47 -13.89
CA ALA A 24 -10.01 0.58 -13.79
C ALA A 24 -9.53 2.05 -13.78
N SER A 25 -10.10 2.91 -14.62
CA SER A 25 -9.72 4.34 -14.70
C SER A 25 -10.10 5.15 -13.46
N TYR A 26 -11.00 4.65 -12.62
CA TYR A 26 -11.33 5.25 -11.31
C TYR A 26 -10.48 4.73 -10.16
N ILE A 27 -9.78 3.61 -10.36
CA ILE A 27 -8.92 3.00 -9.35
C ILE A 27 -7.46 3.34 -9.60
N TYR A 28 -7.01 3.34 -10.85
CA TYR A 28 -5.60 3.52 -11.21
C TYR A 28 -5.37 4.83 -11.94
N TYR A 29 -4.42 5.60 -11.43
CA TYR A 29 -4.00 6.89 -12.00
C TYR A 29 -2.50 6.88 -12.29
N PRO A 30 -2.02 6.02 -13.22
CA PRO A 30 -0.61 5.90 -13.51
C PRO A 30 -0.07 7.14 -14.23
N GLU A 31 1.11 7.61 -13.82
CA GLU A 31 1.96 8.50 -14.60
C GLU A 31 3.16 7.70 -15.13
N LEU A 32 3.48 7.87 -16.43
CA LEU A 32 4.59 7.15 -17.05
C LEU A 32 5.93 7.88 -16.85
N ASP A 33 5.90 9.21 -16.80
CA ASP A 33 7.10 10.04 -16.72
C ASP A 33 7.70 10.02 -15.31
N ILE A 34 8.93 9.51 -15.19
CA ILE A 34 9.74 9.64 -13.98
C ILE A 34 10.43 11.01 -14.02
N ARG A 35 9.92 11.98 -13.27
CA ARG A 35 10.38 13.37 -13.30
C ARG A 35 11.64 13.59 -12.47
N ILE A 36 11.75 12.91 -11.35
CA ILE A 36 12.84 13.04 -10.38
C ILE A 36 13.19 11.66 -9.83
N THR A 37 14.43 11.51 -9.36
CA THR A 37 14.92 10.23 -8.83
C THR A 37 15.45 10.39 -7.40
N PRO A 38 15.71 9.33 -6.65
CA PRO A 38 16.25 9.42 -5.29
C PRO A 38 17.57 10.21 -5.21
N SER A 39 18.40 10.22 -6.27
CA SER A 39 19.64 11.00 -6.28
C SER A 39 19.42 12.51 -6.20
N SER A 40 18.30 13.02 -6.71
CA SER A 40 17.95 14.46 -6.64
C SER A 40 17.74 14.96 -5.21
N VAL A 41 17.50 14.04 -4.27
CA VAL A 41 17.33 14.32 -2.83
C VAL A 41 18.44 13.71 -1.98
N GLY A 42 19.59 13.38 -2.59
CA GLY A 42 20.76 12.86 -1.87
C GLY A 42 20.62 11.43 -1.35
N LEU A 43 19.78 10.62 -2.00
CA LEU A 43 19.62 9.20 -1.72
C LEU A 43 20.34 8.38 -2.80
N ALA A 44 21.27 7.53 -2.38
CA ALA A 44 21.84 6.51 -3.26
C ALA A 44 20.75 5.49 -3.60
N TYR A 45 20.70 5.05 -4.85
CA TYR A 45 19.76 4.03 -5.28
C TYR A 45 20.31 3.23 -6.48
N THR A 46 19.71 2.09 -6.71
CA THR A 46 19.89 1.29 -7.93
C THR A 46 18.56 1.12 -8.61
N ASP A 47 18.51 1.40 -9.90
CA ASP A 47 17.35 1.09 -10.75
C ASP A 47 17.33 -0.42 -11.01
N VAL A 48 16.21 -1.07 -10.78
CA VAL A 48 16.06 -2.52 -10.83
C VAL A 48 14.87 -2.87 -11.72
N THR A 49 15.03 -3.88 -12.54
CA THR A 49 13.93 -4.52 -13.26
C THR A 49 13.66 -5.87 -12.61
N VAL A 50 12.40 -6.12 -12.27
CA VAL A 50 11.94 -7.37 -11.67
C VAL A 50 10.92 -8.00 -12.60
N GLU A 51 11.12 -9.27 -12.98
CA GLU A 51 10.18 -10.02 -13.79
C GLU A 51 9.15 -10.71 -12.90
N THR A 52 7.88 -10.54 -13.21
CA THR A 52 6.76 -11.19 -12.53
C THR A 52 6.54 -12.60 -13.07
N SER A 53 5.81 -13.45 -12.32
CA SER A 53 5.53 -14.84 -12.72
C SER A 53 4.71 -14.99 -14.01
N ASP A 54 4.06 -13.92 -14.46
CA ASP A 54 3.34 -13.85 -15.73
C ASP A 54 4.13 -13.10 -16.84
N GLY A 55 5.44 -12.88 -16.64
CA GLY A 55 6.36 -12.35 -17.63
C GLY A 55 6.31 -10.83 -17.83
N VAL A 56 5.71 -10.08 -16.92
CA VAL A 56 5.70 -8.62 -16.94
C VAL A 56 6.95 -8.08 -16.25
N ASN A 57 7.68 -7.17 -16.89
CA ASN A 57 8.80 -6.48 -16.26
C ASN A 57 8.30 -5.23 -15.52
N ILE A 58 8.53 -5.18 -14.21
CA ILE A 58 8.26 -4.01 -13.38
C ILE A 58 9.55 -3.29 -13.01
N ASN A 59 9.48 -1.98 -12.92
CA ASN A 59 10.60 -1.13 -12.48
C ASN A 59 10.55 -0.90 -10.99
N ALA A 60 11.70 -0.94 -10.35
CA ALA A 60 11.83 -0.70 -8.91
C ALA A 60 13.10 0.09 -8.60
N TRP A 61 13.09 0.80 -7.48
CA TRP A 61 14.27 1.43 -6.91
C TRP A 61 14.68 0.75 -5.63
N TRP A 62 15.89 0.21 -5.64
CA TRP A 62 16.55 -0.24 -4.44
C TRP A 62 17.31 0.93 -3.80
N VAL A 63 16.91 1.33 -2.61
CA VAL A 63 17.50 2.43 -1.83
C VAL A 63 18.16 1.85 -0.58
N PRO A 64 19.48 1.59 -0.61
CA PRO A 64 20.19 1.00 0.51
C PRO A 64 20.51 2.00 1.62
N VAL A 65 20.51 1.49 2.86
CA VAL A 65 21.12 2.15 4.03
C VAL A 65 22.23 1.26 4.56
N LYS A 66 23.33 1.86 5.03
CA LYS A 66 24.43 1.10 5.65
C LYS A 66 23.97 0.53 7.00
N ASN A 67 24.15 -0.78 7.21
CA ASN A 67 23.70 -1.49 8.40
C ASN A 67 22.21 -1.24 8.73
N PRO A 68 21.30 -1.61 7.84
CA PRO A 68 19.88 -1.32 8.04
C PRO A 68 19.32 -2.11 9.22
N ARG A 69 18.41 -1.48 9.94
CA ARG A 69 17.64 -2.14 11.01
C ARG A 69 16.63 -3.15 10.45
N ALA A 70 16.09 -2.84 9.28
CA ALA A 70 15.19 -3.69 8.51
C ALA A 70 15.17 -3.20 7.05
N THR A 71 14.50 -3.95 6.20
CA THR A 71 14.27 -3.58 4.79
C THR A 71 12.77 -3.45 4.53
N VAL A 72 12.36 -2.33 3.94
CA VAL A 72 10.98 -2.07 3.56
C VAL A 72 10.73 -2.55 2.13
N LEU A 73 9.69 -3.33 1.93
CA LEU A 73 9.00 -3.49 0.66
C LEU A 73 7.83 -2.50 0.65
N PHE A 74 7.92 -1.44 -0.13
CA PHE A 74 6.94 -0.38 -0.13
C PHE A 74 5.97 -0.50 -1.30
N CYS A 75 4.69 -0.72 -0.98
CA CYS A 75 3.57 -0.73 -1.91
C CYS A 75 2.93 0.66 -1.90
N HIS A 76 3.11 1.42 -2.98
CA HIS A 76 2.64 2.81 -3.07
C HIS A 76 1.12 2.93 -3.30
N GLY A 77 0.56 4.13 -3.23
CA GLY A 77 -0.84 4.43 -3.51
C GLY A 77 -1.21 4.34 -4.99
N ASN A 78 -2.44 4.69 -5.32
CA ASN A 78 -3.00 4.50 -6.66
C ASN A 78 -2.60 5.56 -7.69
N GLY A 79 -1.98 6.67 -7.30
CA GLY A 79 -1.64 7.77 -8.20
C GLY A 79 -0.14 7.96 -8.41
N GLY A 80 0.23 8.48 -9.57
CA GLY A 80 1.59 8.85 -9.92
C GLY A 80 2.49 7.67 -10.30
N ASN A 81 3.68 7.63 -9.75
CA ASN A 81 4.69 6.57 -9.86
C ASN A 81 5.68 6.68 -8.69
N VAL A 82 6.71 5.85 -8.64
CA VAL A 82 7.70 5.85 -7.56
C VAL A 82 8.35 7.22 -7.30
N SER A 83 8.42 8.13 -8.27
CA SER A 83 9.02 9.46 -8.09
C SER A 83 8.22 10.39 -7.16
N TYR A 84 6.97 10.07 -6.89
CA TYR A 84 6.12 10.82 -5.97
C TYR A 84 6.42 10.53 -4.49
N TYR A 85 7.22 9.49 -4.20
CA TYR A 85 7.44 8.98 -2.85
C TYR A 85 8.83 9.30 -2.28
N LEU A 86 9.52 10.32 -2.80
CA LEU A 86 10.87 10.67 -2.34
C LEU A 86 10.89 11.12 -0.87
N GLU A 87 9.87 11.83 -0.40
CA GLU A 87 9.76 12.20 1.03
C GLU A 87 9.59 10.96 1.91
N THR A 88 8.82 9.97 1.45
CA THR A 88 8.70 8.67 2.15
C THR A 88 10.05 7.96 2.22
N LEU A 89 10.83 7.95 1.12
CA LEU A 89 12.19 7.37 1.12
C LEU A 89 13.13 8.10 2.07
N LYS A 90 13.00 9.44 2.23
CA LYS A 90 13.77 10.19 3.24
C LYS A 90 13.39 9.76 4.67
N VAL A 91 12.10 9.54 4.94
CA VAL A 91 11.64 9.00 6.23
C VAL A 91 12.28 7.63 6.48
N PHE A 92 12.26 6.72 5.52
CA PHE A 92 12.90 5.41 5.66
C PHE A 92 14.38 5.53 5.98
N LYS A 93 15.11 6.40 5.27
CA LYS A 93 16.54 6.67 5.56
C LYS A 93 16.75 7.17 7.00
N ARG A 94 15.93 8.14 7.47
CA ARG A 94 16.04 8.65 8.85
C ARG A 94 15.77 7.58 9.90
N LEU A 95 14.86 6.65 9.62
CA LEU A 95 14.57 5.49 10.46
C LEU A 95 15.61 4.36 10.35
N GLY A 96 16.63 4.51 9.50
CA GLY A 96 17.66 3.49 9.30
C GLY A 96 17.18 2.26 8.52
N LEU A 97 16.25 2.44 7.61
CA LEU A 97 15.62 1.38 6.81
C LEU A 97 16.13 1.42 5.37
N SER A 98 16.58 0.30 4.84
CA SER A 98 16.70 0.11 3.39
C SER A 98 15.30 -0.06 2.79
N ALA A 99 15.12 0.26 1.51
CA ALA A 99 13.81 0.15 0.87
C ALA A 99 13.89 -0.35 -0.57
N LEU A 100 12.95 -1.18 -0.95
CA LEU A 100 12.56 -1.42 -2.34
C LEU A 100 11.19 -0.79 -2.55
N ILE A 101 11.12 0.22 -3.41
CA ILE A 101 9.87 0.78 -3.92
C ILE A 101 9.76 0.42 -5.39
N PHE A 102 8.59 0.00 -5.84
CA PHE A 102 8.37 -0.46 -7.21
C PHE A 102 7.12 0.17 -7.82
N ASP A 103 7.16 0.41 -9.11
CA ASP A 103 6.00 0.79 -9.90
C ASP A 103 5.18 -0.45 -10.25
N TYR A 104 3.88 -0.42 -9.97
CA TYR A 104 2.98 -1.47 -10.46
C TYR A 104 2.97 -1.49 -11.99
N ARG A 105 2.59 -2.62 -12.56
CA ARG A 105 2.39 -2.73 -14.01
C ARG A 105 1.58 -1.57 -14.58
N GLY A 106 2.08 -0.96 -15.64
CA GLY A 106 1.47 0.21 -16.28
C GLY A 106 1.75 1.56 -15.60
N TYR A 107 2.53 1.58 -14.50
CA TYR A 107 3.02 2.79 -13.85
C TYR A 107 4.49 3.03 -14.18
N GLY A 108 4.91 4.29 -14.24
CA GLY A 108 6.30 4.69 -14.48
C GLY A 108 6.90 3.97 -15.66
N ARG A 109 7.96 3.19 -15.42
CA ARG A 109 8.64 2.39 -16.45
C ARG A 109 8.21 0.92 -16.49
N SER A 110 7.27 0.52 -15.64
CA SER A 110 6.75 -0.84 -15.61
C SER A 110 5.88 -1.14 -16.80
N GLN A 111 6.05 -2.33 -17.36
CA GLN A 111 5.26 -2.81 -18.50
C GLN A 111 3.82 -3.19 -18.11
N GLY A 112 3.00 -3.54 -19.07
CA GLY A 112 1.66 -4.10 -18.86
C GLY A 112 0.57 -3.06 -18.61
N LYS A 113 -0.53 -3.51 -17.98
CA LYS A 113 -1.69 -2.68 -17.61
C LYS A 113 -2.12 -3.04 -16.20
N PRO A 114 -2.54 -2.05 -15.37
CA PRO A 114 -2.96 -2.30 -14.00
C PRO A 114 -4.21 -3.18 -13.93
N SER A 115 -4.21 -4.10 -13.00
CA SER A 115 -5.37 -4.89 -12.57
C SER A 115 -5.15 -5.35 -11.13
N GLU A 116 -6.20 -5.72 -10.41
CA GLU A 116 -6.05 -6.18 -9.03
C GLU A 116 -5.11 -7.37 -8.94
N GLN A 117 -5.35 -8.42 -9.73
CA GLN A 117 -4.48 -9.60 -9.75
C GLN A 117 -3.06 -9.25 -10.20
N GLY A 118 -2.91 -8.34 -11.17
CA GLY A 118 -1.61 -7.92 -11.67
C GLY A 118 -0.78 -7.23 -10.60
N THR A 119 -1.34 -6.27 -9.86
CA THR A 119 -0.62 -5.57 -8.78
C THR A 119 -0.20 -6.52 -7.65
N TYR A 120 -0.95 -7.60 -7.45
CA TYR A 120 -0.57 -8.65 -6.51
C TYR A 120 0.63 -9.46 -6.98
N LEU A 121 0.69 -9.80 -8.27
CA LEU A 121 1.85 -10.48 -8.86
C LEU A 121 3.10 -9.58 -8.84
N ASP A 122 2.91 -8.29 -9.04
CA ASP A 122 4.01 -7.30 -8.97
C ASP A 122 4.64 -7.26 -7.57
N ALA A 123 3.80 -7.18 -6.52
CA ALA A 123 4.27 -7.17 -5.14
C ALA A 123 4.92 -8.50 -4.73
N GLU A 124 4.39 -9.63 -5.23
CA GLU A 124 4.98 -10.95 -5.02
C GLU A 124 6.37 -11.07 -5.65
N ALA A 125 6.54 -10.59 -6.88
CA ALA A 125 7.83 -10.57 -7.56
C ALA A 125 8.84 -9.67 -6.82
N ALA A 126 8.40 -8.50 -6.34
CA ALA A 126 9.23 -7.60 -5.54
C ALA A 126 9.64 -8.24 -4.19
N TRP A 127 8.75 -9.01 -3.54
CA TRP A 127 9.08 -9.79 -2.34
C TRP A 127 10.10 -10.88 -2.65
N GLN A 128 9.93 -11.62 -3.76
CA GLN A 128 10.86 -12.66 -4.21
C GLN A 128 12.23 -12.06 -4.53
N TYR A 129 12.30 -10.92 -5.19
CA TYR A 129 13.55 -10.20 -5.44
C TYR A 129 14.30 -9.91 -4.13
N LEU A 130 13.62 -9.38 -3.11
CA LEU A 130 14.25 -9.09 -1.83
C LEU A 130 14.76 -10.36 -1.13
N THR A 131 13.97 -11.43 -1.13
CA THR A 131 14.30 -12.65 -0.39
C THR A 131 15.26 -13.57 -1.14
N HIS A 132 15.10 -13.71 -2.46
CA HIS A 132 15.87 -14.68 -3.25
C HIS A 132 17.11 -14.07 -3.90
N GLU A 133 17.03 -12.82 -4.41
CA GLU A 133 18.18 -12.20 -5.06
C GLU A 133 19.00 -11.37 -4.08
N ARG A 134 18.33 -10.54 -3.26
CA ARG A 134 19.00 -9.73 -2.23
C ARG A 134 19.37 -10.51 -0.98
N LYS A 135 18.85 -11.76 -0.83
CA LYS A 135 19.10 -12.65 0.31
C LYS A 135 18.71 -12.06 1.66
N ILE A 136 17.68 -11.21 1.68
CA ILE A 136 17.18 -10.61 2.91
C ILE A 136 16.27 -11.63 3.60
N ALA A 137 16.55 -11.92 4.87
CA ALA A 137 15.74 -12.84 5.64
C ALA A 137 14.30 -12.27 5.80
N PRO A 138 13.24 -13.07 5.60
CA PRO A 138 11.87 -12.59 5.74
C PRO A 138 11.58 -11.86 7.05
N GLN A 139 12.20 -12.28 8.15
CA GLN A 139 12.05 -11.66 9.47
C GLN A 139 12.61 -10.22 9.54
N GLN A 140 13.49 -9.86 8.60
CA GLN A 140 14.05 -8.52 8.46
C GLN A 140 13.25 -7.64 7.50
N LEU A 141 12.18 -8.18 6.90
CA LEU A 141 11.30 -7.42 6.00
C LEU A 141 10.17 -6.73 6.75
N ILE A 142 9.90 -5.50 6.37
CA ILE A 142 8.69 -4.75 6.68
C ILE A 142 7.93 -4.61 5.36
N ILE A 143 6.77 -5.22 5.25
CA ILE A 143 5.88 -4.92 4.13
C ILE A 143 5.06 -3.69 4.53
N TRP A 144 5.14 -2.63 3.74
CA TRP A 144 4.49 -1.37 4.05
C TRP A 144 3.66 -0.90 2.87
N GLY A 145 2.36 -0.72 3.08
CA GLY A 145 1.47 -0.25 2.04
C GLY A 145 0.71 1.01 2.44
N ARG A 146 0.62 1.97 1.49
CA ARG A 146 -0.16 3.20 1.65
C ARG A 146 -1.36 3.20 0.71
N SER A 147 -2.55 3.55 1.21
CA SER A 147 -3.78 3.67 0.43
C SER A 147 -4.10 2.35 -0.29
N LEU A 148 -4.19 2.34 -1.62
CA LEU A 148 -4.30 1.12 -2.44
C LEU A 148 -3.22 0.10 -2.11
N GLY A 149 -1.99 0.58 -1.92
CA GLY A 149 -0.85 -0.26 -1.53
C GLY A 149 -1.03 -0.98 -0.20
N GLY A 150 -1.89 -0.47 0.70
CA GLY A 150 -2.22 -1.14 1.95
C GLY A 150 -2.94 -2.48 1.75
N ALA A 151 -3.85 -2.56 0.76
CA ALA A 151 -4.50 -3.81 0.39
C ALA A 151 -3.53 -4.81 -0.23
N ILE A 152 -2.62 -4.29 -1.08
CA ILE A 152 -1.58 -5.10 -1.73
C ILE A 152 -0.59 -5.63 -0.69
N ALA A 153 -0.14 -4.77 0.24
CA ALA A 153 0.74 -5.14 1.34
C ALA A 153 0.10 -6.20 2.26
N ALA A 154 -1.17 -6.03 2.63
CA ALA A 154 -1.90 -6.98 3.47
C ALA A 154 -1.99 -8.36 2.79
N ARG A 155 -2.31 -8.42 1.49
CA ARG A 155 -2.34 -9.68 0.74
C ARG A 155 -0.96 -10.33 0.65
N THR A 156 0.08 -9.54 0.39
CA THR A 156 1.45 -10.06 0.31
C THR A 156 1.88 -10.63 1.65
N ALA A 157 1.63 -9.91 2.76
CA ALA A 157 1.94 -10.37 4.10
C ALA A 157 1.13 -11.60 4.54
N ALA A 158 -0.12 -11.74 4.10
CA ALA A 158 -0.92 -12.92 4.37
C ALA A 158 -0.45 -14.19 3.63
N ARG A 159 0.36 -14.03 2.58
CA ARG A 159 0.84 -15.14 1.74
C ARG A 159 2.31 -15.47 1.91
N HIS A 160 3.09 -14.53 2.38
CA HIS A 160 4.55 -14.65 2.47
C HIS A 160 5.06 -14.30 3.86
N PRO A 161 6.06 -15.04 4.38
CA PRO A 161 6.68 -14.70 5.64
C PRO A 161 7.25 -13.28 5.61
N THR A 162 6.99 -12.53 6.69
CA THR A 162 7.56 -11.19 6.88
C THR A 162 7.69 -10.89 8.36
N GLY A 163 8.60 -10.01 8.73
CA GLY A 163 8.79 -9.61 10.12
C GLY A 163 7.67 -8.71 10.62
N LEU A 164 7.34 -7.67 9.89
CA LEU A 164 6.37 -6.65 10.27
C LEU A 164 5.48 -6.25 9.09
N LEU A 165 4.26 -5.80 9.40
CA LEU A 165 3.37 -5.17 8.44
C LEU A 165 3.03 -3.76 8.89
N ILE A 166 3.04 -2.80 7.95
CA ILE A 166 2.56 -1.43 8.18
C ILE A 166 1.50 -1.12 7.11
N ILE A 167 0.31 -0.78 7.55
CA ILE A 167 -0.82 -0.38 6.70
C ILE A 167 -1.15 1.08 7.00
N GLU A 168 -0.99 1.94 6.01
CA GLU A 168 -1.15 3.39 6.16
C GLU A 168 -2.27 3.90 5.28
N SER A 169 -3.22 4.64 5.88
CA SER A 169 -4.35 5.31 5.19
C SER A 169 -5.07 4.38 4.21
N ALA A 170 -5.31 3.12 4.61
CA ALA A 170 -5.90 2.10 3.75
C ALA A 170 -7.37 1.83 4.08
N PHE A 171 -8.05 1.23 3.14
CA PHE A 171 -9.48 0.89 3.21
C PHE A 171 -9.68 -0.59 3.52
N THR A 172 -10.90 -0.94 3.96
CA THR A 172 -11.32 -2.33 4.19
C THR A 172 -11.56 -3.09 2.89
N SER A 173 -12.17 -2.43 1.90
CA SER A 173 -12.31 -2.92 0.52
C SER A 173 -12.70 -1.76 -0.41
N VAL A 174 -12.46 -1.89 -1.71
CA VAL A 174 -12.89 -0.89 -2.71
C VAL A 174 -14.41 -0.69 -2.69
N PRO A 175 -15.27 -1.73 -2.64
CA PRO A 175 -16.72 -1.50 -2.54
C PRO A 175 -17.13 -0.73 -1.28
N GLU A 176 -16.49 -0.98 -0.12
CA GLU A 176 -16.84 -0.27 1.13
C GLU A 176 -16.43 1.21 1.07
N VAL A 177 -15.25 1.56 0.55
CA VAL A 177 -14.87 2.97 0.40
C VAL A 177 -15.69 3.67 -0.67
N ALA A 178 -16.02 3.01 -1.77
CA ALA A 178 -16.89 3.57 -2.79
C ALA A 178 -18.29 3.86 -2.23
N HIS A 179 -18.84 2.95 -1.40
CA HIS A 179 -20.14 3.15 -0.76
C HIS A 179 -20.14 4.32 0.23
N ALA A 180 -19.01 4.60 0.89
CA ALA A 180 -18.88 5.77 1.79
C ALA A 180 -19.04 7.10 1.03
N HIS A 181 -18.66 7.16 -0.24
CA HIS A 181 -18.76 8.36 -1.08
C HIS A 181 -20.00 8.36 -1.98
N ILE A 182 -20.43 7.19 -2.45
CA ILE A 182 -21.52 7.01 -3.42
C ILE A 182 -22.43 5.88 -2.92
N ALA A 183 -23.23 6.16 -1.90
CA ALA A 183 -24.05 5.16 -1.19
C ALA A 183 -25.05 4.40 -2.09
N TRP A 184 -25.46 4.98 -3.23
CA TRP A 184 -26.40 4.37 -4.17
C TRP A 184 -25.72 3.45 -5.22
N LEU A 185 -24.36 3.45 -5.29
CA LEU A 185 -23.62 2.64 -6.27
C LEU A 185 -23.59 1.17 -5.82
N PRO A 186 -24.12 0.24 -6.64
CA PRO A 186 -24.16 -1.16 -6.26
C PRO A 186 -22.75 -1.78 -6.20
N ALA A 187 -22.48 -2.60 -5.18
CA ALA A 187 -21.18 -3.23 -4.96
C ALA A 187 -20.72 -4.13 -6.13
N TRP A 188 -21.63 -4.67 -6.95
CA TRP A 188 -21.28 -5.49 -8.12
C TRP A 188 -20.53 -4.73 -9.22
N VAL A 189 -20.62 -3.38 -9.27
CA VAL A 189 -19.82 -2.55 -10.17
C VAL A 189 -18.32 -2.78 -9.95
N PHE A 190 -17.93 -3.13 -8.74
CA PHE A 190 -16.54 -3.41 -8.35
C PHE A 190 -16.23 -4.91 -8.27
N ALA A 191 -16.96 -5.77 -8.98
CA ALA A 191 -16.79 -7.22 -8.88
C ALA A 191 -15.36 -7.69 -9.23
N GLU A 192 -14.70 -7.00 -10.18
CA GLU A 192 -13.32 -7.30 -10.61
C GLU A 192 -12.25 -6.58 -9.78
N TYR A 193 -12.64 -5.58 -8.96
CA TYR A 193 -11.72 -4.73 -8.19
C TYR A 193 -12.19 -4.63 -6.75
N ARG A 194 -11.92 -5.66 -5.97
CA ARG A 194 -12.38 -5.73 -4.59
C ARG A 194 -11.35 -5.19 -3.61
N TYR A 195 -10.08 -5.53 -3.81
CA TYR A 195 -9.01 -5.22 -2.88
C TYR A 195 -9.47 -5.42 -1.42
N ASP A 196 -9.91 -6.64 -1.11
CA ASP A 196 -10.51 -6.98 0.19
C ASP A 196 -9.45 -7.06 1.28
N THR A 197 -8.99 -5.89 1.73
CA THR A 197 -7.93 -5.74 2.73
C THR A 197 -8.31 -6.45 4.03
N ARG A 198 -9.58 -6.33 4.47
CA ARG A 198 -10.07 -6.93 5.70
C ARG A 198 -9.89 -8.44 5.68
N ARG A 199 -10.26 -9.11 4.60
CA ARG A 199 -10.09 -10.58 4.45
C ARG A 199 -8.63 -11.02 4.58
N TYR A 200 -7.67 -10.21 4.11
CA TYR A 200 -6.26 -10.55 4.25
C TYR A 200 -5.77 -10.28 5.67
N VAL A 201 -6.22 -9.17 6.29
CA VAL A 201 -5.88 -8.80 7.66
C VAL A 201 -6.35 -9.85 8.68
N GLU A 202 -7.47 -10.53 8.44
CA GLU A 202 -7.96 -11.66 9.25
C GLU A 202 -6.97 -12.85 9.32
N GLN A 203 -6.05 -12.95 8.38
CA GLN A 203 -5.06 -14.05 8.28
C GLN A 203 -3.69 -13.66 8.85
N ILE A 204 -3.52 -12.42 9.29
CA ILE A 204 -2.23 -11.85 9.70
C ILE A 204 -1.99 -12.06 11.19
N THR A 205 -0.84 -12.67 11.49
CA THR A 205 -0.42 -12.96 12.87
C THR A 205 0.85 -12.21 13.29
N MET A 206 1.61 -11.65 12.30
CA MET A 206 2.80 -10.86 12.61
C MET A 206 2.44 -9.49 13.21
N PRO A 207 3.36 -8.84 13.95
CA PRO A 207 3.12 -7.51 14.47
C PRO A 207 2.77 -6.52 13.37
N THR A 208 1.66 -5.82 13.55
CA THR A 208 1.10 -4.91 12.54
C THR A 208 0.87 -3.52 13.11
N LEU A 209 1.33 -2.49 12.39
CA LEU A 209 1.03 -1.09 12.66
C LEU A 209 -0.01 -0.58 11.66
N ILE A 210 -1.12 -0.07 12.17
CA ILE A 210 -2.09 0.70 11.37
C ILE A 210 -1.84 2.17 11.62
N ILE A 211 -1.62 2.93 10.53
CA ILE A 211 -1.48 4.39 10.58
C ILE A 211 -2.66 4.99 9.82
N HIS A 212 -3.39 5.93 10.41
CA HIS A 212 -4.50 6.58 9.72
C HIS A 212 -4.72 8.00 10.24
N SER A 213 -5.01 8.93 9.30
CA SER A 213 -5.36 10.30 9.68
C SER A 213 -6.82 10.40 10.10
N SER A 214 -7.07 11.08 11.22
CA SER A 214 -8.43 11.40 11.65
C SER A 214 -9.14 12.42 10.74
N GLU A 215 -8.39 13.06 9.83
CA GLU A 215 -8.84 14.10 8.90
C GLU A 215 -8.75 13.63 7.45
N ASP A 216 -8.61 12.31 7.22
CA ASP A 216 -8.52 11.71 5.88
C ASP A 216 -9.86 11.87 5.15
N GLU A 217 -9.85 12.70 4.11
CA GLU A 217 -11.03 13.05 3.31
C GLU A 217 -11.33 12.06 2.18
N ILE A 218 -10.37 11.16 1.88
CA ILE A 218 -10.50 10.16 0.82
C ILE A 218 -10.92 8.80 1.41
N ILE A 219 -10.21 8.35 2.44
CA ILE A 219 -10.53 7.08 3.12
C ILE A 219 -10.91 7.38 4.55
N PRO A 220 -12.21 7.33 4.89
CA PRO A 220 -12.67 7.66 6.23
C PRO A 220 -11.92 6.90 7.32
N PHE A 221 -11.58 7.58 8.42
CA PHE A 221 -10.84 7.05 9.57
C PHE A 221 -11.38 5.71 10.11
N ALA A 222 -12.69 5.51 9.96
CA ALA A 222 -13.37 4.28 10.36
C ALA A 222 -12.82 3.03 9.66
N HIS A 223 -12.28 3.15 8.43
CA HIS A 223 -11.65 2.02 7.74
C HIS A 223 -10.39 1.55 8.46
N GLY A 224 -9.50 2.48 8.85
CA GLY A 224 -8.32 2.14 9.63
C GLY A 224 -8.65 1.51 10.98
N ARG A 225 -9.67 2.05 11.66
CA ARG A 225 -10.18 1.48 12.93
C ARG A 225 -10.70 0.07 12.74
N LYS A 226 -11.49 -0.18 11.70
CA LYS A 226 -12.05 -1.49 11.40
C LYS A 226 -10.96 -2.52 11.04
N LEU A 227 -9.93 -2.11 10.27
CA LEU A 227 -8.76 -2.97 9.99
C LEU A 227 -8.01 -3.30 11.29
N PHE A 228 -7.80 -2.33 12.17
CA PHE A 228 -7.17 -2.56 13.46
C PHE A 228 -7.96 -3.52 14.34
N GLU A 229 -9.26 -3.37 14.41
CA GLU A 229 -10.15 -4.24 15.19
C GLU A 229 -10.13 -5.68 14.68
N THR A 230 -10.02 -5.86 13.35
CA THR A 230 -9.99 -7.17 12.68
C THR A 230 -8.68 -7.95 12.94
N LEU A 231 -7.56 -7.27 13.17
CA LEU A 231 -6.28 -7.93 13.46
C LEU A 231 -6.35 -8.70 14.78
N GLU A 232 -5.88 -9.95 14.78
CA GLU A 232 -5.78 -10.79 15.99
C GLU A 232 -4.37 -10.80 16.62
N GLY A 233 -3.33 -10.60 15.78
CA GLY A 233 -1.93 -10.57 16.22
C GLY A 233 -1.54 -9.31 17.00
N PRO A 234 -0.27 -9.18 17.41
CA PRO A 234 0.26 -7.97 18.04
C PRO A 234 0.01 -6.76 17.14
N LYS A 235 -0.65 -5.74 17.67
CA LYS A 235 -1.08 -4.59 16.87
C LYS A 235 -0.91 -3.26 17.59
N VAL A 236 -0.60 -2.23 16.80
CA VAL A 236 -0.53 -0.83 17.26
C VAL A 236 -1.34 0.02 16.30
N PHE A 237 -2.05 1.01 16.82
CA PHE A 237 -2.75 2.02 16.04
C PHE A 237 -2.08 3.37 16.26
N LEU A 238 -1.65 4.01 15.19
CA LEU A 238 -1.07 5.35 15.19
C LEU A 238 -2.03 6.31 14.48
N ALA A 239 -2.76 7.09 15.27
CA ALA A 239 -3.58 8.16 14.73
C ALA A 239 -2.70 9.37 14.39
N ILE A 240 -2.86 9.89 13.19
CA ILE A 240 -2.23 11.12 12.71
C ILE A 240 -3.30 12.14 12.31
N LYS A 241 -2.88 13.34 11.91
CA LYS A 241 -3.73 14.42 11.38
C LYS A 241 -3.29 14.82 9.99
N GLY A 242 -4.12 15.62 9.32
CA GLY A 242 -3.89 16.13 7.98
C GLY A 242 -4.56 15.29 6.90
N SER A 243 -4.51 15.76 5.65
CA SER A 243 -5.20 15.14 4.51
C SER A 243 -4.62 13.76 4.15
N HIS A 244 -5.35 13.01 3.33
CA HIS A 244 -4.94 11.67 2.86
C HIS A 244 -3.51 11.65 2.31
N ASN A 245 -3.13 12.62 1.52
CA ASN A 245 -1.83 12.65 0.85
C ASN A 245 -0.72 13.36 1.66
N GLN A 246 -1.07 14.29 2.55
CA GLN A 246 -0.10 15.10 3.28
C GLN A 246 0.00 14.74 4.76
N GLY A 247 -0.95 13.98 5.31
CA GLY A 247 -1.04 13.71 6.74
C GLY A 247 0.24 13.14 7.36
N PHE A 248 1.01 12.33 6.64
CA PHE A 248 2.29 11.82 7.12
C PHE A 248 3.36 12.92 7.25
N ILE A 249 3.34 13.95 6.37
CA ILE A 249 4.25 15.11 6.44
C ILE A 249 3.79 16.06 7.54
N ASP A 250 2.50 16.37 7.59
CA ASP A 250 1.91 17.30 8.58
C ASP A 250 2.07 16.77 10.00
N SER A 251 2.16 15.46 10.16
CA SER A 251 2.28 14.77 11.45
C SER A 251 3.67 14.18 11.73
N LEU A 252 4.74 14.61 11.06
CA LEU A 252 6.08 14.01 11.17
C LEU A 252 6.56 13.86 12.62
N SER A 253 6.22 14.80 13.50
CA SER A 253 6.58 14.78 14.94
C SER A 253 5.92 13.63 15.72
N VAL A 254 4.86 13.04 15.22
CA VAL A 254 4.16 11.88 15.79
C VAL A 254 4.45 10.63 14.95
N TYR A 255 4.49 10.80 13.63
CA TYR A 255 4.63 9.75 12.64
C TYR A 255 5.96 8.98 12.78
N GLU A 256 7.08 9.69 12.71
CA GLU A 256 8.40 9.04 12.79
C GLU A 256 8.66 8.40 14.18
N PRO A 257 8.42 9.08 15.32
CA PRO A 257 8.61 8.43 16.62
C PRO A 257 7.68 7.24 16.84
N GLY A 258 6.43 7.29 16.35
CA GLY A 258 5.49 6.18 16.47
C GLY A 258 5.94 4.94 15.70
N ILE A 259 6.43 5.12 14.48
CA ILE A 259 6.99 4.04 13.66
C ILE A 259 8.29 3.50 14.28
N ASP A 260 9.17 4.39 14.73
CA ASP A 260 10.43 4.00 15.37
C ASP A 260 10.21 3.18 16.65
N ALA A 261 9.24 3.56 17.48
CA ALA A 261 8.84 2.80 18.66
C ALA A 261 8.29 1.40 18.28
N PHE A 262 7.45 1.32 17.25
CA PHE A 262 6.93 0.06 16.74
C PHE A 262 8.04 -0.85 16.24
N ILE A 263 8.96 -0.34 15.41
CA ILE A 263 10.08 -1.11 14.87
C ILE A 263 11.01 -1.57 16.01
N ARG A 264 11.35 -0.71 16.98
CA ARG A 264 12.15 -1.09 18.14
C ARG A 264 11.53 -2.21 18.96
N ARG A 265 10.24 -2.16 19.15
CA ARG A 265 9.51 -3.16 19.93
C ARG A 265 9.50 -4.54 19.26
N TYR A 266 9.41 -4.61 17.93
CA TYR A 266 9.12 -5.86 17.24
C TYR A 266 10.18 -6.32 16.24
N ALA A 267 11.07 -5.45 15.72
CA ALA A 267 12.13 -5.85 14.77
C ALA A 267 13.40 -6.39 15.46
N GLY A 268 13.50 -6.26 16.79
CA GLY A 268 14.70 -6.61 17.54
C GLY A 268 14.86 -8.07 17.96
N GLY A 269 13.94 -8.97 17.64
CA GLY A 269 14.08 -10.43 17.92
C GLY A 269 14.27 -10.85 19.39
N THR A 270 14.18 -9.93 20.33
CA THR A 270 14.17 -10.23 21.78
C THR A 270 12.74 -10.05 22.28
N ASN A 271 12.04 -11.17 22.50
CA ASN A 271 10.92 -11.21 23.41
C ASN A 271 11.43 -10.88 24.83
N GLU A 272 11.73 -9.64 25.12
CA GLU A 272 11.59 -9.18 26.48
C GLU A 272 10.09 -9.04 26.73
N VAL A 273 9.51 -10.14 27.20
CA VAL A 273 8.26 -10.13 27.94
C VAL A 273 8.52 -9.24 29.13
N LEU A 274 8.17 -7.96 29.00
CA LEU A 274 7.96 -7.13 30.18
C LEU A 274 6.72 -7.69 30.88
N ALA A 275 6.98 -8.60 31.85
CA ALA A 275 6.05 -8.88 32.92
C ALA A 275 5.87 -7.56 33.69
N GLU A 276 4.67 -6.96 33.59
CA GLU A 276 3.96 -6.25 34.65
C GLU A 276 2.53 -6.02 34.22
#